data_dbf4b8f8d9516c131dd447af6df60a6a
#
_entry.id   dbf4b8f8d9516c131dd447af6df60a6a
#
_cell.length_a   1.000
_cell.length_b   1.000
_cell.length_c   1.000
_cell.angle_alpha   90.00
_cell.angle_beta   90.00
_cell.angle_gamma   90.00
#
_symmetry.space_group_name_H-M   'P 1'
#
loop_
_entity.id
_entity.type
_entity.pdbx_description
1 polymer ?
#
loop_
_entity_poly.entity_id
_entity_poly.type
_entity_poly.pdbx_seq_one_letter_code
_entity_poly.pdbx_strand_id
1 'polypeptide(L)'
;NRVREYTKCWWDAKAYKPEGVVSLGDPDVWDKFLKRGTEEVTPLPASFGSLNAMMNGGIAAGEVTVIGALTSIGKTTMVYNLVHGMYVESAKKIGCVFLEADVGETVEKLLSVYMGTNIADVSNEDRDYNLYHEKYDEMANSDKLHILDHQGALEADELFAKMQYLVKGLDCDIIILDPLQAAVTSNENGTIDAFMDKCLKLAKNTGVSIIIVSHMRKPHAKDAHDVGEYDLKGSGSINQIAFNTILLSRDKMTDDDYARNCTQVQLVKCRRTGRTGVAGWLFYENHTSRLVATQAPETKAANAHDDF
;
A
#
# COMPACT_ATOMS: atom_id res chain seq x y z
N ASN A 1 42.98 41.23 19.03
CA ASN A 1 42.59 39.85 19.39
C ASN A 1 41.23 39.44 18.84
N ARG A 2 40.20 40.29 18.80
CA ARG A 2 38.88 39.96 18.22
C ARG A 2 38.92 39.58 16.74
N VAL A 3 39.73 40.25 15.94
CA VAL A 3 39.86 39.97 14.49
C VAL A 3 40.42 38.56 14.26
N ARG A 4 41.40 38.12 15.09
CA ARG A 4 41.93 36.74 15.00
C ARG A 4 40.93 35.68 15.42
N GLU A 5 40.05 35.92 16.41
CA GLU A 5 38.98 35.05 16.78
C GLU A 5 37.93 34.92 15.68
N TYR A 6 37.52 36.05 15.05
CA TYR A 6 36.58 36.02 13.93
C TYR A 6 37.17 35.33 12.69
N THR A 7 38.45 35.54 12.36
CA THR A 7 39.10 34.82 11.26
C THR A 7 39.23 33.32 11.54
N LYS A 8 39.53 32.92 12.78
CA LYS A 8 39.61 31.51 13.16
C LYS A 8 38.24 30.82 13.04
N CYS A 9 37.17 31.44 13.57
CA CYS A 9 35.80 30.95 13.38
C CYS A 9 35.41 30.82 11.89
N TRP A 10 35.89 31.76 11.04
CA TRP A 10 35.60 31.71 9.61
C TRP A 10 36.33 30.56 8.88
N TRP A 11 37.59 30.31 9.27
CA TRP A 11 38.37 29.18 8.76
C TRP A 11 37.82 27.87 9.23
N ASP A 12 37.44 27.73 10.51
CA ASP A 12 36.84 26.56 11.09
C ASP A 12 35.47 26.26 10.44
N ALA A 13 34.66 27.31 10.17
CA ALA A 13 33.38 27.16 9.46
C ALA A 13 33.55 26.70 8.01
N LYS A 14 34.62 27.14 7.31
CA LYS A 14 34.91 26.64 5.94
C LYS A 14 35.47 25.21 5.92
N ALA A 15 36.18 24.82 6.96
CA ALA A 15 36.73 23.47 7.12
C ALA A 15 35.69 22.48 7.59
N TYR A 16 34.61 22.96 8.25
CA TYR A 16 33.51 22.11 8.75
C TYR A 16 32.47 21.89 7.65
N LYS A 17 32.45 20.70 7.10
CA LYS A 17 31.36 20.22 6.21
C LYS A 17 30.42 19.38 7.05
N PRO A 18 29.23 19.87 7.43
CA PRO A 18 28.25 19.07 8.17
C PRO A 18 27.89 17.80 7.41
N GLU A 19 27.63 16.74 8.15
CA GLU A 19 27.14 15.48 7.56
C GLU A 19 25.86 15.74 6.73
N GLY A 20 25.77 15.16 5.54
CA GLY A 20 24.64 15.35 4.63
C GLY A 20 24.70 16.60 3.74
N VAL A 21 25.66 17.53 3.96
CA VAL A 21 25.87 18.65 3.05
C VAL A 21 26.77 18.19 1.90
N VAL A 22 26.26 18.25 0.66
CA VAL A 22 27.00 17.90 -0.55
C VAL A 22 27.00 19.06 -1.52
N SER A 23 28.08 19.22 -2.26
CA SER A 23 28.15 20.15 -3.38
C SER A 23 27.74 19.46 -4.67
N LEU A 24 27.06 20.14 -5.58
CA LEU A 24 26.65 19.56 -6.85
C LEU A 24 27.82 18.98 -7.65
N GLY A 25 29.03 19.53 -7.47
CA GLY A 25 30.27 19.07 -8.11
C GLY A 25 30.94 17.88 -7.39
N ASP A 26 30.41 17.40 -6.25
CA ASP A 26 30.98 16.23 -5.58
C ASP A 26 30.75 15.00 -6.47
N PRO A 27 31.76 14.13 -6.69
CA PRO A 27 31.66 12.97 -7.59
C PRO A 27 30.45 12.06 -7.28
N ASP A 28 30.18 11.83 -6.00
CA ASP A 28 29.08 10.98 -5.53
C ASP A 28 27.69 11.51 -5.92
N VAL A 29 27.54 12.77 -6.26
CA VAL A 29 26.23 13.37 -6.59
C VAL A 29 25.74 12.85 -7.94
N TRP A 30 26.64 12.76 -8.90
CA TRP A 30 26.33 12.18 -10.22
C TRP A 30 25.97 10.71 -10.12
N ASP A 31 26.72 9.93 -9.34
CA ASP A 31 26.42 8.51 -9.11
C ASP A 31 25.06 8.30 -8.43
N LYS A 32 24.70 9.16 -7.47
CA LYS A 32 23.36 9.17 -6.87
C LYS A 32 22.26 9.46 -7.87
N PHE A 33 22.52 10.38 -8.83
CA PHE A 33 21.58 10.65 -9.92
C PHE A 33 21.41 9.44 -10.84
N LEU A 34 22.50 8.78 -11.26
CA LEU A 34 22.45 7.60 -12.10
C LEU A 34 21.71 6.44 -11.40
N LYS A 35 21.99 6.20 -10.11
CA LYS A 35 21.30 5.19 -9.32
C LYS A 35 19.80 5.43 -9.25
N ARG A 36 19.32 6.66 -9.20
CA ARG A 36 17.91 7.00 -9.21
C ARG A 36 17.22 6.59 -10.52
N GLY A 37 17.92 6.66 -11.65
CA GLY A 37 17.41 6.21 -12.96
C GLY A 37 17.29 4.69 -13.09
N THR A 38 18.00 3.95 -12.23
CA THR A 38 18.03 2.47 -12.17
C THR A 38 17.35 1.93 -10.93
N GLU A 39 16.58 2.76 -10.18
CA GLU A 39 15.81 2.30 -9.03
C GLU A 39 14.88 1.15 -9.41
N GLU A 40 14.95 0.08 -8.65
CA GLU A 40 14.11 -1.09 -8.86
C GLU A 40 12.66 -0.72 -8.57
N VAL A 41 11.80 -1.05 -9.51
CA VAL A 41 10.36 -0.81 -9.43
C VAL A 41 9.65 -2.16 -9.40
N THR A 42 8.81 -2.37 -8.40
CA THR A 42 7.96 -3.56 -8.32
C THR A 42 6.62 -3.26 -8.98
N PRO A 43 6.28 -3.95 -10.08
CA PRO A 43 4.97 -3.81 -10.68
C PRO A 43 3.86 -4.22 -9.71
N LEU A 44 2.75 -3.49 -9.77
CA LEU A 44 1.49 -3.99 -9.21
C LEU A 44 0.95 -5.10 -10.11
N PRO A 45 0.08 -6.00 -9.60
CA PRO A 45 -0.49 -7.07 -10.41
C PRO A 45 -1.06 -6.58 -11.75
N ALA A 46 -1.07 -7.43 -12.77
CA ALA A 46 -1.50 -7.08 -14.13
C ALA A 46 -2.90 -6.45 -14.20
N SER A 47 -3.82 -6.82 -13.27
CA SER A 47 -5.14 -6.18 -13.15
C SER A 47 -5.08 -4.68 -12.82
N PHE A 48 -3.94 -4.18 -12.33
CA PHE A 48 -3.68 -2.78 -12.04
C PHE A 48 -2.84 -2.08 -13.12
N GLY A 49 -2.88 -2.57 -14.36
CA GLY A 49 -2.01 -2.11 -15.44
C GLY A 49 -2.03 -0.60 -15.67
N SER A 50 -3.20 0.04 -15.64
CA SER A 50 -3.32 1.49 -15.77
C SER A 50 -2.65 2.24 -14.62
N LEU A 51 -2.76 1.73 -13.40
CA LEU A 51 -2.08 2.29 -12.22
C LEU A 51 -0.56 2.16 -12.36
N ASN A 52 -0.05 1.01 -12.84
CA ASN A 52 1.35 0.83 -13.15
C ASN A 52 1.86 1.86 -14.16
N ALA A 53 1.09 2.12 -15.22
CA ALA A 53 1.45 3.13 -16.22
C ALA A 53 1.53 4.55 -15.62
N MET A 54 0.58 4.92 -14.76
CA MET A 54 0.58 6.21 -14.07
C MET A 54 1.76 6.33 -13.10
N MET A 55 2.14 5.24 -12.44
CA MET A 55 3.24 5.15 -11.48
C MET A 55 4.61 4.86 -12.13
N ASN A 56 4.72 4.89 -13.45
CA ASN A 56 5.94 4.59 -14.20
C ASN A 56 6.51 3.20 -13.84
N GLY A 57 5.67 2.18 -13.93
CA GLY A 57 6.03 0.78 -13.74
C GLY A 57 5.61 0.15 -12.40
N GLY A 58 5.15 0.93 -11.41
CA GLY A 58 4.73 0.40 -10.12
C GLY A 58 5.31 1.15 -8.92
N ILE A 59 5.58 0.44 -7.83
CA ILE A 59 6.13 0.98 -6.58
C ILE A 59 7.65 0.88 -6.60
N ALA A 60 8.35 2.00 -6.38
CA ALA A 60 9.80 1.99 -6.31
C ALA A 60 10.31 1.58 -4.92
N ALA A 61 11.50 1.00 -4.88
CA ALA A 61 12.18 0.64 -3.65
C ALA A 61 12.35 1.86 -2.73
N GLY A 62 12.13 1.69 -1.44
CA GLY A 62 12.23 2.76 -0.45
C GLY A 62 11.10 3.77 -0.45
N GLU A 63 9.93 3.43 -1.03
CA GLU A 63 8.73 4.26 -1.02
C GLU A 63 7.69 3.75 -0.03
N VAL A 64 6.94 4.70 0.54
CA VAL A 64 5.73 4.42 1.32
C VAL A 64 4.52 4.74 0.45
N THR A 65 3.68 3.74 0.21
CA THR A 65 2.42 3.85 -0.53
C THR A 65 1.25 3.68 0.43
N VAL A 66 0.27 4.57 0.36
CA VAL A 66 -0.94 4.49 1.17
C VAL A 66 -2.13 4.15 0.28
N ILE A 67 -2.91 3.17 0.72
CA ILE A 67 -4.18 2.78 0.09
C ILE A 67 -5.31 3.18 1.02
N GLY A 68 -6.11 4.14 0.60
CA GLY A 68 -7.28 4.62 1.34
C GLY A 68 -8.56 4.01 0.81
N ALA A 69 -9.44 3.58 1.72
CA ALA A 69 -10.78 3.15 1.34
C ALA A 69 -11.75 3.29 2.51
N LEU A 70 -13.03 3.49 2.21
CA LEU A 70 -14.09 3.43 3.20
C LEU A 70 -14.23 2.01 3.76
N THR A 71 -14.84 1.90 4.92
CA THR A 71 -15.13 0.60 5.54
C THR A 71 -15.98 -0.28 4.60
N SER A 72 -15.65 -1.55 4.51
CA SER A 72 -16.37 -2.56 3.72
C SER A 72 -16.38 -2.34 2.20
N ILE A 73 -15.48 -1.55 1.61
CA ILE A 73 -15.37 -1.38 0.14
C ILE A 73 -14.54 -2.49 -0.53
N GLY A 74 -13.96 -3.39 0.26
CA GLY A 74 -13.10 -4.46 -0.27
C GLY A 74 -11.61 -4.15 -0.15
N LYS A 75 -11.19 -3.34 0.85
CA LYS A 75 -9.76 -3.09 1.15
C LYS A 75 -8.98 -4.39 1.32
N THR A 76 -9.48 -5.25 2.20
CA THR A 76 -8.87 -6.55 2.50
C THR A 76 -8.78 -7.42 1.25
N THR A 77 -9.86 -7.46 0.43
CA THR A 77 -9.84 -8.15 -0.86
C THR A 77 -8.76 -7.59 -1.78
N MET A 78 -8.63 -6.27 -1.85
CA MET A 78 -7.57 -5.61 -2.62
C MET A 78 -6.18 -6.04 -2.14
N VAL A 79 -5.97 -6.07 -0.83
CA VAL A 79 -4.68 -6.44 -0.22
C VAL A 79 -4.29 -7.87 -0.57
N TYR A 80 -5.19 -8.85 -0.44
CA TYR A 80 -4.90 -10.24 -0.81
C TYR A 80 -4.61 -10.39 -2.30
N ASN A 81 -5.32 -9.67 -3.15
CA ASN A 81 -5.04 -9.65 -4.59
C ASN A 81 -3.69 -8.99 -4.91
N LEU A 82 -3.29 -7.94 -4.18
CA LEU A 82 -1.95 -7.35 -4.31
C LEU A 82 -0.87 -8.35 -3.89
N VAL A 83 -1.02 -8.98 -2.72
CA VAL A 83 -0.07 -10.01 -2.24
C VAL A 83 0.07 -11.13 -3.27
N HIS A 84 -1.06 -11.69 -3.72
CA HIS A 84 -1.06 -12.77 -4.71
C HIS A 84 -0.35 -12.38 -6.01
N GLY A 85 -0.71 -11.23 -6.59
CA GLY A 85 -0.09 -10.81 -7.85
C GLY A 85 1.39 -10.52 -7.69
N MET A 86 1.81 -9.85 -6.63
CA MET A 86 3.23 -9.63 -6.36
C MET A 86 3.97 -10.95 -6.10
N TYR A 87 3.34 -11.91 -5.42
CA TYR A 87 3.89 -13.25 -5.17
C TYR A 87 4.14 -14.01 -6.48
N VAL A 88 3.17 -13.95 -7.40
CA VAL A 88 3.24 -14.70 -8.68
C VAL A 88 4.12 -13.98 -9.71
N GLU A 89 3.97 -12.66 -9.83
CA GLU A 89 4.56 -11.86 -10.90
C GLU A 89 5.97 -11.32 -10.56
N SER A 90 6.42 -11.45 -9.30
CA SER A 90 7.74 -10.97 -8.89
C SER A 90 8.52 -12.00 -8.09
N ALA A 91 9.84 -11.78 -7.96
CA ALA A 91 10.71 -12.57 -7.10
C ALA A 91 10.81 -12.01 -5.68
N LYS A 92 9.98 -11.02 -5.33
CA LYS A 92 10.04 -10.27 -4.08
C LYS A 92 9.50 -11.07 -2.90
N LYS A 93 10.13 -10.89 -1.73
CA LYS A 93 9.64 -11.40 -0.45
C LYS A 93 8.69 -10.39 0.17
N ILE A 94 7.55 -10.86 0.65
CA ILE A 94 6.44 -10.03 1.14
C ILE A 94 6.18 -10.35 2.61
N GLY A 95 6.26 -9.34 3.46
CA GLY A 95 5.82 -9.41 4.86
C GLY A 95 4.40 -8.89 4.99
N CYS A 96 3.48 -9.76 5.39
CA CYS A 96 2.07 -9.45 5.61
C CYS A 96 1.84 -9.15 7.10
N VAL A 97 1.37 -7.94 7.39
CA VAL A 97 1.06 -7.46 8.75
C VAL A 97 -0.44 -7.14 8.78
N PHE A 98 -1.26 -8.19 9.00
CA PHE A 98 -2.72 -8.09 8.98
C PHE A 98 -3.25 -8.19 10.41
N LEU A 99 -3.68 -7.05 10.96
CA LEU A 99 -4.03 -6.90 12.38
C LEU A 99 -5.51 -7.17 12.68
N GLU A 100 -6.35 -7.30 11.66
CA GLU A 100 -7.79 -7.59 11.79
C GLU A 100 -8.14 -9.04 11.47
N ALA A 101 -7.22 -9.82 10.89
CA ALA A 101 -7.41 -11.22 10.53
C ALA A 101 -6.42 -12.12 11.29
N ASP A 102 -6.84 -13.32 11.67
CA ASP A 102 -5.91 -14.33 12.17
C ASP A 102 -5.14 -15.01 11.01
N VAL A 103 -4.12 -15.78 11.38
CA VAL A 103 -3.30 -16.50 10.39
C VAL A 103 -4.14 -17.48 9.56
N GLY A 104 -5.11 -18.18 10.17
CA GLY A 104 -5.96 -19.12 9.46
C GLY A 104 -6.83 -18.44 8.42
N GLU A 105 -7.49 -17.33 8.78
CA GLU A 105 -8.25 -16.51 7.85
C GLU A 105 -7.36 -15.94 6.74
N THR A 106 -6.18 -15.46 7.10
CA THR A 106 -5.20 -14.94 6.14
C THR A 106 -4.81 -15.99 5.12
N VAL A 107 -4.49 -17.20 5.55
CA VAL A 107 -4.13 -18.33 4.66
C VAL A 107 -5.31 -18.73 3.78
N GLU A 108 -6.53 -18.84 4.33
CA GLU A 108 -7.73 -19.15 3.54
C GLU A 108 -7.97 -18.14 2.41
N LYS A 109 -7.85 -16.85 2.71
CA LYS A 109 -7.98 -15.77 1.72
C LYS A 109 -6.88 -15.81 0.65
N LEU A 110 -5.64 -16.02 1.06
CA LEU A 110 -4.51 -16.12 0.11
C LEU A 110 -4.66 -17.34 -0.79
N LEU A 111 -5.03 -18.51 -0.23
CA LEU A 111 -5.31 -19.73 -1.00
C LEU A 111 -6.47 -19.53 -1.95
N SER A 112 -7.55 -18.88 -1.51
CA SER A 112 -8.71 -18.59 -2.36
C SER A 112 -8.31 -17.83 -3.61
N VAL A 113 -7.54 -16.74 -3.45
CA VAL A 113 -7.06 -15.94 -4.58
C VAL A 113 -6.05 -16.72 -5.42
N TYR A 114 -5.14 -17.47 -4.80
CA TYR A 114 -4.12 -18.26 -5.49
C TYR A 114 -4.75 -19.34 -6.37
N MET A 115 -5.68 -20.11 -5.82
CA MET A 115 -6.39 -21.17 -6.54
C MET A 115 -7.45 -20.63 -7.52
N GLY A 116 -7.89 -19.37 -7.36
CA GLY A 116 -9.03 -18.84 -8.11
C GLY A 116 -10.35 -19.55 -7.74
N THR A 117 -10.50 -19.88 -6.46
CA THR A 117 -11.71 -20.53 -5.91
C THR A 117 -12.01 -19.91 -4.57
N ASN A 118 -13.18 -19.33 -4.39
CA ASN A 118 -13.58 -18.78 -3.10
C ASN A 118 -13.84 -19.90 -2.10
N ILE A 119 -12.86 -20.28 -1.29
CA ILE A 119 -12.93 -21.40 -0.33
C ILE A 119 -14.06 -21.18 0.68
N ALA A 120 -14.38 -19.94 1.04
CA ALA A 120 -15.46 -19.62 1.97
C ALA A 120 -16.86 -20.03 1.43
N ASP A 121 -17.04 -20.04 0.12
CA ASP A 121 -18.28 -20.42 -0.54
C ASP A 121 -18.39 -21.94 -0.79
N VAL A 122 -17.28 -22.70 -0.58
CA VAL A 122 -17.27 -24.16 -0.74
C VAL A 122 -17.84 -24.82 0.51
N SER A 123 -18.83 -25.70 0.35
CA SER A 123 -19.40 -26.44 1.47
C SER A 123 -18.35 -27.33 2.14
N ASN A 124 -18.48 -27.59 3.44
CA ASN A 124 -17.47 -28.39 4.16
C ASN A 124 -17.30 -29.79 3.57
N GLU A 125 -18.35 -30.34 2.96
CA GLU A 125 -18.36 -31.68 2.36
C GLU A 125 -17.62 -31.72 1.02
N ASP A 126 -17.59 -30.59 0.31
CA ASP A 126 -16.94 -30.46 -1.00
C ASP A 126 -15.50 -29.94 -0.91
N ARG A 127 -15.00 -29.61 0.29
CA ARG A 127 -13.64 -29.10 0.49
C ARG A 127 -12.60 -30.20 0.28
N ASP A 128 -11.73 -30.00 -0.71
CA ASP A 128 -10.57 -30.88 -0.93
C ASP A 128 -9.35 -30.39 -0.13
N TYR A 129 -9.25 -30.83 1.11
CA TYR A 129 -8.15 -30.45 2.00
C TYR A 129 -6.78 -30.95 1.51
N ASN A 130 -6.71 -32.01 0.70
CA ASN A 130 -5.43 -32.47 0.14
C ASN A 130 -4.93 -31.49 -0.92
N LEU A 131 -5.83 -31.02 -1.80
CA LEU A 131 -5.52 -29.98 -2.78
C LEU A 131 -5.14 -28.67 -2.07
N TYR A 132 -5.85 -28.28 -1.02
CA TYR A 132 -5.52 -27.06 -0.26
C TYR A 132 -4.14 -27.15 0.38
N HIS A 133 -3.79 -28.31 0.94
CA HIS A 133 -2.47 -28.54 1.52
C HIS A 133 -1.36 -28.51 0.46
N GLU A 134 -1.59 -29.14 -0.70
CA GLU A 134 -0.63 -29.05 -1.83
C GLU A 134 -0.36 -27.59 -2.23
N LYS A 135 -1.41 -26.79 -2.41
CA LYS A 135 -1.27 -25.38 -2.79
C LYS A 135 -0.68 -24.50 -1.68
N TYR A 136 -0.99 -24.83 -0.43
CA TYR A 136 -0.33 -24.21 0.72
C TYR A 136 1.18 -24.51 0.73
N ASP A 137 1.58 -25.77 0.50
CA ASP A 137 2.99 -26.16 0.46
C ASP A 137 3.73 -25.48 -0.69
N GLU A 138 3.11 -25.31 -1.86
CA GLU A 138 3.70 -24.53 -2.96
C GLU A 138 4.03 -23.10 -2.52
N MET A 139 3.12 -22.44 -1.80
CA MET A 139 3.32 -21.08 -1.28
C MET A 139 4.36 -21.05 -0.14
N ALA A 140 4.26 -21.98 0.82
CA ALA A 140 5.12 -22.04 1.98
C ALA A 140 6.58 -22.33 1.62
N ASN A 141 6.80 -23.27 0.70
CA ASN A 141 8.15 -23.66 0.26
C ASN A 141 8.83 -22.59 -0.63
N SER A 142 8.11 -21.58 -1.07
CA SER A 142 8.68 -20.49 -1.87
C SER A 142 9.58 -19.55 -1.08
N ASP A 143 9.45 -19.50 0.24
CA ASP A 143 10.10 -18.53 1.15
C ASP A 143 9.81 -17.05 0.77
N LYS A 144 8.70 -16.80 0.06
CA LYS A 144 8.35 -15.45 -0.39
C LYS A 144 7.31 -14.74 0.49
N LEU A 145 6.55 -15.50 1.31
CA LEU A 145 5.47 -14.96 2.10
C LEU A 145 5.73 -15.17 3.59
N HIS A 146 5.76 -14.08 4.34
CA HIS A 146 5.90 -14.09 5.79
C HIS A 146 4.72 -13.35 6.41
N ILE A 147 4.04 -13.97 7.36
CA ILE A 147 2.83 -13.43 7.99
C ILE A 147 3.14 -13.11 9.45
N LEU A 148 2.78 -11.91 9.91
CA LEU A 148 2.78 -11.59 11.32
C LEU A 148 1.51 -12.20 11.95
N ASP A 149 1.68 -13.24 12.77
CA ASP A 149 0.57 -13.82 13.54
C ASP A 149 0.31 -12.96 14.79
N HIS A 150 -0.61 -12.03 14.64
CA HIS A 150 -1.11 -11.21 15.74
C HIS A 150 -2.49 -10.67 15.42
N GLN A 151 -3.40 -10.83 16.36
CA GLN A 151 -4.74 -10.23 16.30
C GLN A 151 -4.85 -9.06 17.28
N GLY A 152 -5.49 -8.01 16.82
CA GLY A 152 -5.80 -6.84 17.62
C GLY A 152 -4.74 -5.75 17.58
N ALA A 153 -4.90 -4.80 18.50
CA ALA A 153 -4.02 -3.65 18.58
C ALA A 153 -2.66 -4.02 19.17
N LEU A 154 -1.61 -3.53 18.54
CA LEU A 154 -0.24 -3.54 19.04
C LEU A 154 0.19 -2.13 19.41
N GLU A 155 1.08 -2.02 20.38
CA GLU A 155 1.80 -0.77 20.60
C GLU A 155 2.66 -0.45 19.36
N ALA A 156 2.64 0.82 18.94
CA ALA A 156 3.29 1.25 17.71
C ALA A 156 4.78 0.87 17.63
N ASP A 157 5.49 0.91 18.75
CA ASP A 157 6.91 0.57 18.81
C ASP A 157 7.14 -0.95 18.72
N GLU A 158 6.28 -1.75 19.30
CA GLU A 158 6.33 -3.20 19.20
C GLU A 158 6.05 -3.65 17.77
N LEU A 159 5.00 -3.11 17.16
CA LEU A 159 4.67 -3.37 15.76
C LEU A 159 5.84 -3.00 14.85
N PHE A 160 6.43 -1.82 15.06
CA PHE A 160 7.56 -1.37 14.27
C PHE A 160 8.77 -2.29 14.41
N ALA A 161 9.05 -2.80 15.61
CA ALA A 161 10.13 -3.78 15.83
C ALA A 161 9.89 -5.09 15.04
N LYS A 162 8.62 -5.57 15.01
CA LYS A 162 8.24 -6.76 14.21
C LYS A 162 8.39 -6.50 12.71
N MET A 163 7.99 -5.32 12.22
CA MET A 163 8.22 -4.92 10.83
C MET A 163 9.73 -4.85 10.49
N GLN A 164 10.55 -4.33 11.41
CA GLN A 164 12.01 -4.34 11.22
C GLN A 164 12.58 -5.75 11.13
N TYR A 165 12.05 -6.70 11.89
CA TYR A 165 12.47 -8.10 11.81
C TYR A 165 12.09 -8.73 10.46
N LEU A 166 10.89 -8.48 9.95
CA LEU A 166 10.49 -8.92 8.60
C LEU A 166 11.47 -8.39 7.54
N VAL A 167 11.88 -7.13 7.64
CA VAL A 167 12.77 -6.50 6.66
C VAL A 167 14.22 -6.94 6.80
N LYS A 168 14.76 -6.98 8.04
CA LYS A 168 16.20 -7.18 8.26
C LYS A 168 16.56 -8.62 8.63
N GLY A 169 15.61 -9.38 9.16
CA GLY A 169 15.79 -10.75 9.59
C GLY A 169 15.32 -11.77 8.57
N LEU A 170 14.28 -11.43 7.80
CA LEU A 170 13.68 -12.30 6.78
C LEU A 170 13.87 -11.77 5.36
N ASP A 171 14.54 -10.63 5.19
CA ASP A 171 14.86 -10.00 3.89
C ASP A 171 13.61 -9.68 3.05
N CYS A 172 12.51 -9.27 3.71
CA CYS A 172 11.32 -8.86 2.98
C CYS A 172 11.58 -7.56 2.19
N ASP A 173 11.29 -7.60 0.90
CA ASP A 173 11.37 -6.45 -0.01
C ASP A 173 10.15 -5.53 0.09
N ILE A 174 9.02 -6.10 0.52
CA ILE A 174 7.73 -5.41 0.60
C ILE A 174 7.09 -5.73 1.95
N ILE A 175 6.58 -4.70 2.63
CA ILE A 175 5.72 -4.87 3.81
C ILE A 175 4.33 -4.34 3.45
N ILE A 176 3.29 -5.12 3.77
CA ILE A 176 1.90 -4.70 3.64
C ILE A 176 1.26 -4.68 5.03
N LEU A 177 0.85 -3.50 5.47
CA LEU A 177 0.18 -3.26 6.76
C LEU A 177 -1.30 -2.97 6.54
N ASP A 178 -2.19 -3.80 7.09
CA ASP A 178 -3.65 -3.65 7.03
C ASP A 178 -4.29 -3.87 8.41
N PRO A 179 -4.97 -2.88 8.97
CA PRO A 179 -4.93 -1.45 8.65
C PRO A 179 -4.03 -0.63 9.60
N LEU A 180 -3.68 0.58 9.19
CA LEU A 180 -2.92 1.53 10.02
C LEU A 180 -3.61 1.81 11.36
N GLN A 181 -4.93 1.88 11.39
CA GLN A 181 -5.71 2.23 12.58
C GLN A 181 -5.64 1.17 13.68
N ALA A 182 -5.39 -0.09 13.35
CA ALA A 182 -5.14 -1.13 14.33
C ALA A 182 -3.71 -1.08 14.90
N ALA A 183 -2.78 -0.50 14.12
CA ALA A 183 -1.39 -0.31 14.52
C ALA A 183 -1.18 0.84 15.52
N VAL A 184 -2.12 1.79 15.56
CA VAL A 184 -2.00 3.01 16.38
C VAL A 184 -3.28 3.21 17.17
N THR A 185 -3.29 2.70 18.40
CA THR A 185 -4.47 2.69 19.28
C THR A 185 -4.87 4.05 19.84
N SER A 186 -3.95 5.00 19.89
CA SER A 186 -4.27 6.36 20.29
C SER A 186 -4.70 7.19 19.09
N ASN A 187 -5.89 7.81 19.18
CA ASN A 187 -6.36 8.78 18.18
C ASN A 187 -5.56 10.10 18.19
N GLU A 188 -4.41 10.13 18.85
CA GLU A 188 -3.53 11.28 18.86
C GLU A 188 -2.77 11.35 17.53
N ASN A 189 -2.98 12.41 16.78
CA ASN A 189 -2.31 12.64 15.50
C ASN A 189 -0.79 12.49 15.61
N GLY A 190 -0.19 12.86 16.75
CA GLY A 190 1.26 12.73 16.98
C GLY A 190 1.78 11.29 16.95
N THR A 191 0.98 10.30 17.33
CA THR A 191 1.40 8.89 17.31
C THR A 191 1.40 8.33 15.88
N ILE A 192 0.41 8.69 15.07
CA ILE A 192 0.37 8.33 13.65
C ILE A 192 1.57 8.95 12.92
N ASP A 193 1.84 10.23 13.20
CA ASP A 193 2.95 10.97 12.59
C ASP A 193 4.30 10.31 12.89
N ALA A 194 4.53 9.97 14.16
CA ALA A 194 5.74 9.31 14.60
C ALA A 194 5.90 7.90 13.97
N PHE A 195 4.82 7.14 13.87
CA PHE A 195 4.84 5.82 13.23
C PHE A 195 5.13 5.92 11.72
N MET A 196 4.45 6.83 11.02
CA MET A 196 4.68 7.06 9.60
C MET A 196 6.12 7.51 9.30
N ASP A 197 6.67 8.37 10.16
CA ASP A 197 8.08 8.82 10.08
C ASP A 197 9.06 7.64 10.25
N LYS A 198 8.79 6.73 11.18
CA LYS A 198 9.58 5.50 11.37
C LYS A 198 9.50 4.60 10.14
N CYS A 199 8.30 4.43 9.55
CA CYS A 199 8.11 3.67 8.31
C CYS A 199 8.91 4.28 7.16
N LEU A 200 8.86 5.61 7.00
CA LEU A 200 9.64 6.30 5.97
C LEU A 200 11.15 6.10 6.15
N LYS A 201 11.65 6.23 7.38
CA LYS A 201 13.06 6.00 7.69
C LYS A 201 13.49 4.56 7.41
N LEU A 202 12.63 3.58 7.78
CA LEU A 202 12.88 2.17 7.47
C LEU A 202 12.98 1.97 5.96
N ALA A 203 11.98 2.46 5.20
CA ALA A 203 11.96 2.35 3.75
C ALA A 203 13.23 2.96 3.12
N LYS A 204 13.60 4.18 3.50
CA LYS A 204 14.78 4.88 2.94
C LYS A 204 16.10 4.21 3.28
N ASN A 205 16.23 3.64 4.47
CA ASN A 205 17.48 3.06 4.93
C ASN A 205 17.71 1.63 4.40
N THR A 206 16.64 0.89 4.07
CA THR A 206 16.72 -0.51 3.67
C THR A 206 16.33 -0.74 2.21
N GLY A 207 15.64 0.19 1.58
CA GLY A 207 15.06 0.00 0.25
C GLY A 207 13.73 -0.75 0.25
N VAL A 208 13.21 -1.19 1.42
CA VAL A 208 11.91 -1.86 1.49
C VAL A 208 10.78 -0.96 1.00
N SER A 209 9.85 -1.49 0.24
CA SER A 209 8.61 -0.82 -0.11
C SER A 209 7.56 -1.10 0.97
N ILE A 210 6.92 -0.06 1.51
CA ILE A 210 5.88 -0.22 2.54
C ILE A 210 4.53 0.22 1.98
N ILE A 211 3.56 -0.70 1.95
CA ILE A 211 2.18 -0.44 1.58
C ILE A 211 1.35 -0.40 2.85
N ILE A 212 0.68 0.70 3.10
CA ILE A 212 -0.12 0.91 4.31
C ILE A 212 -1.57 1.12 3.89
N VAL A 213 -2.46 0.29 4.43
CA VAL A 213 -3.90 0.45 4.24
C VAL A 213 -4.46 1.34 5.34
N SER A 214 -5.23 2.34 4.96
CA SER A 214 -5.83 3.30 5.88
C SER A 214 -7.33 3.42 5.68
N HIS A 215 -8.06 3.52 6.78
CA HIS A 215 -9.48 3.87 6.71
C HIS A 215 -9.66 5.33 6.29
N MET A 216 -10.70 5.55 5.50
CA MET A 216 -11.16 6.89 5.16
C MET A 216 -12.28 7.34 6.12
N ARG A 217 -12.43 8.65 6.27
CA ARG A 217 -13.62 9.25 6.86
C ARG A 217 -14.77 9.12 5.85
N LYS A 218 -16.01 9.10 6.33
CA LYS A 218 -17.15 9.15 5.43
C LYS A 218 -17.08 10.48 4.65
N PRO A 219 -17.12 10.43 3.31
CA PRO A 219 -17.10 11.64 2.52
C PRO A 219 -18.35 12.48 2.83
N HIS A 220 -18.21 13.80 2.81
CA HIS A 220 -19.32 14.71 2.94
C HIS A 220 -20.14 14.83 1.64
N ALA A 221 -19.63 14.28 0.55
CA ALA A 221 -20.23 14.32 -0.78
C ALA A 221 -21.36 13.29 -0.93
N LYS A 222 -22.32 13.59 -1.84
CA LYS A 222 -23.42 12.68 -2.18
C LYS A 222 -23.00 11.56 -3.13
N ASP A 223 -21.88 11.71 -3.83
CA ASP A 223 -21.35 10.71 -4.76
C ASP A 223 -20.36 9.78 -4.04
N ALA A 224 -20.58 8.47 -4.16
CA ALA A 224 -19.73 7.45 -3.57
C ALA A 224 -18.29 7.45 -4.14
N HIS A 225 -18.10 8.04 -5.32
CA HIS A 225 -16.80 8.14 -6.00
C HIS A 225 -16.11 9.49 -5.80
N ASP A 226 -16.76 10.46 -5.17
CA ASP A 226 -16.16 11.76 -4.84
C ASP A 226 -15.35 11.64 -3.53
N VAL A 227 -14.20 10.97 -3.62
CA VAL A 227 -13.26 10.78 -2.52
C VAL A 227 -11.94 11.47 -2.83
N GLY A 228 -11.36 12.12 -1.84
CA GLY A 228 -10.11 12.86 -1.96
C GLY A 228 -9.08 12.50 -0.90
N GLU A 229 -7.85 12.98 -1.09
CA GLU A 229 -6.75 12.70 -0.16
C GLU A 229 -7.00 13.18 1.27
N TYR A 230 -7.86 14.20 1.44
CA TYR A 230 -8.23 14.76 2.75
C TYR A 230 -9.21 13.88 3.55
N ASP A 231 -9.80 12.87 2.91
CA ASP A 231 -10.72 11.93 3.56
C ASP A 231 -9.99 10.80 4.31
N LEU A 232 -8.67 10.68 4.16
CA LEU A 232 -7.87 9.73 4.95
C LEU A 232 -7.93 10.08 6.44
N LYS A 233 -8.19 9.10 7.31
CA LYS A 233 -8.11 9.29 8.76
C LYS A 233 -6.66 9.53 9.18
N GLY A 234 -6.36 10.63 9.84
CA GLY A 234 -4.99 11.06 10.19
C GLY A 234 -4.29 11.78 9.03
N SER A 235 -5.04 12.42 8.15
CA SER A 235 -4.66 12.85 6.81
C SER A 235 -3.43 13.75 6.68
N GLY A 236 -3.12 14.60 7.65
CA GLY A 236 -2.03 15.57 7.48
C GLY A 236 -0.67 14.93 7.23
N SER A 237 -0.20 14.11 8.14
CA SER A 237 1.08 13.44 8.07
C SER A 237 1.10 12.29 7.08
N ILE A 238 0.01 11.53 6.98
CA ILE A 238 -0.09 10.44 5.99
C ILE A 238 0.17 11.00 4.60
N ASN A 239 -0.51 12.09 4.23
CA ASN A 239 -0.32 12.73 2.95
C ASN A 239 1.06 13.35 2.76
N GLN A 240 1.66 13.90 3.83
CA GLN A 240 3.01 14.44 3.75
C GLN A 240 4.07 13.37 3.53
N ILE A 241 3.94 12.22 4.19
CA ILE A 241 4.95 11.15 4.19
C ILE A 241 4.79 10.23 3.00
N ALA A 242 3.57 9.88 2.60
CA ALA A 242 3.30 8.99 1.48
C ALA A 242 3.95 9.49 0.17
N PHE A 243 4.59 8.59 -0.56
CA PHE A 243 5.07 8.83 -1.92
C PHE A 243 3.96 8.65 -2.92
N ASN A 244 3.15 7.64 -2.72
CA ASN A 244 1.98 7.35 -3.52
C ASN A 244 0.75 7.24 -2.62
N THR A 245 -0.37 7.77 -3.09
CA THR A 245 -1.67 7.64 -2.42
C THR A 245 -2.69 7.16 -3.43
N ILE A 246 -3.27 6.01 -3.15
CA ILE A 246 -4.28 5.35 -3.97
C ILE A 246 -5.58 5.34 -3.18
N LEU A 247 -6.67 5.76 -3.78
CA LEU A 247 -7.99 5.70 -3.17
C LEU A 247 -8.87 4.69 -3.89
N LEU A 248 -9.64 3.95 -3.10
CA LEU A 248 -10.64 3.02 -3.58
C LEU A 248 -12.02 3.55 -3.26
N SER A 249 -12.89 3.56 -4.25
CA SER A 249 -14.29 3.90 -4.07
C SER A 249 -15.22 2.89 -4.77
N ARG A 250 -16.38 2.63 -4.18
CA ARG A 250 -17.35 1.66 -4.68
C ARG A 250 -18.74 2.08 -4.24
N ASP A 251 -19.69 2.10 -5.16
CA ASP A 251 -21.09 2.30 -4.84
C ASP A 251 -21.74 0.96 -4.48
N LYS A 252 -21.97 0.77 -3.19
CA LYS A 252 -22.63 -0.44 -2.66
C LYS A 252 -24.15 -0.33 -2.66
N MET A 253 -24.68 0.87 -2.82
CA MET A 253 -26.10 1.13 -2.70
C MET A 253 -26.81 1.09 -4.05
N THR A 254 -26.07 0.92 -5.15
CA THR A 254 -26.67 0.75 -6.47
C THR A 254 -27.41 -0.58 -6.60
N ASP A 255 -28.53 -0.56 -7.30
CA ASP A 255 -29.33 -1.76 -7.64
C ASP A 255 -28.68 -2.60 -8.74
N ASP A 256 -27.72 -2.07 -9.45
CA ASP A 256 -26.98 -2.77 -10.49
C ASP A 256 -25.91 -3.67 -9.87
N ASP A 257 -26.08 -4.98 -10.03
CA ASP A 257 -25.18 -5.99 -9.48
C ASP A 257 -23.75 -5.89 -10.01
N TYR A 258 -23.58 -5.50 -11.27
CA TYR A 258 -22.26 -5.31 -11.85
C TYR A 258 -21.60 -4.06 -11.23
N ALA A 259 -22.28 -2.92 -11.27
CA ALA A 259 -21.77 -1.67 -10.70
C ALA A 259 -21.45 -1.82 -9.19
N ARG A 260 -22.29 -2.55 -8.45
CA ARG A 260 -22.11 -2.83 -7.03
C ARG A 260 -20.83 -3.63 -6.75
N ASN A 261 -20.32 -4.41 -7.71
CA ASN A 261 -19.07 -5.17 -7.61
C ASN A 261 -17.87 -4.48 -8.27
N CYS A 262 -18.07 -3.31 -8.88
CA CYS A 262 -17.00 -2.49 -9.43
C CYS A 262 -16.38 -1.55 -8.40
N THR A 263 -15.06 -1.55 -8.33
CA THR A 263 -14.27 -0.63 -7.49
C THR A 263 -13.48 0.29 -8.39
N GLN A 264 -13.67 1.59 -8.23
CA GLN A 264 -12.82 2.59 -8.87
C GLN A 264 -11.49 2.69 -8.13
N VAL A 265 -10.41 2.71 -8.88
CA VAL A 265 -9.05 2.94 -8.39
C VAL A 265 -8.61 4.33 -8.85
N GLN A 266 -8.25 5.18 -7.91
CA GLN A 266 -7.81 6.54 -8.17
C GLN A 266 -6.42 6.75 -7.58
N LEU A 267 -5.49 7.25 -8.38
CA LEU A 267 -4.19 7.74 -7.93
C LEU A 267 -4.32 9.23 -7.61
N VAL A 268 -4.26 9.60 -6.34
CA VAL A 268 -4.39 11.02 -5.93
C VAL A 268 -3.04 11.67 -5.68
N LYS A 269 -2.00 10.85 -5.51
CA LYS A 269 -0.64 11.34 -5.35
C LYS A 269 0.37 10.32 -5.89
N CYS A 270 1.33 10.80 -6.66
CA CYS A 270 2.54 10.07 -7.02
C CYS A 270 3.71 11.06 -7.09
N ARG A 271 4.61 11.02 -6.10
CA ARG A 271 5.74 11.97 -6.05
C ARG A 271 6.72 11.80 -7.20
N ARG A 272 6.85 10.57 -7.71
CA ARG A 272 7.80 10.26 -8.77
C ARG A 272 7.37 10.81 -10.12
N THR A 273 6.08 10.71 -10.44
CA THR A 273 5.56 11.08 -11.77
C THR A 273 4.76 12.38 -11.75
N GLY A 274 4.21 12.79 -10.61
CA GLY A 274 3.25 13.89 -10.50
C GLY A 274 1.89 13.59 -11.12
N ARG A 275 1.67 12.39 -11.65
CA ARG A 275 0.40 12.00 -12.28
C ARG A 275 -0.65 11.71 -11.22
N THR A 276 -1.89 12.12 -11.50
CA THR A 276 -3.07 11.86 -10.67
C THR A 276 -4.28 11.61 -11.55
N GLY A 277 -5.34 11.02 -10.98
CA GLY A 277 -6.61 10.77 -11.65
C GLY A 277 -7.11 9.34 -11.50
N VAL A 278 -8.19 9.03 -12.18
CA VAL A 278 -8.76 7.67 -12.20
C VAL A 278 -7.80 6.75 -12.95
N ALA A 279 -7.33 5.72 -12.24
CA ALA A 279 -6.40 4.73 -12.79
C ALA A 279 -7.10 3.51 -13.39
N GLY A 280 -8.43 3.39 -13.21
CA GLY A 280 -9.21 2.30 -13.77
C GLY A 280 -10.26 1.77 -12.80
N TRP A 281 -10.83 0.65 -13.20
CA TRP A 281 -11.87 -0.04 -12.45
C TRP A 281 -11.51 -1.52 -12.30
N LEU A 282 -11.88 -2.09 -11.17
CA LEU A 282 -11.70 -3.49 -10.84
C LEU A 282 -13.06 -4.11 -10.53
N PHE A 283 -13.35 -5.23 -11.13
CA PHE A 283 -14.53 -6.04 -10.81
C PHE A 283 -14.14 -7.18 -9.88
N TYR A 284 -14.92 -7.38 -8.83
CA TYR A 284 -14.74 -8.49 -7.91
C TYR A 284 -15.50 -9.73 -8.40
N GLU A 285 -14.77 -10.76 -8.76
CA GLU A 285 -15.31 -12.07 -9.12
C GLU A 285 -15.48 -12.90 -7.86
N ASN A 286 -16.73 -13.05 -7.42
CA ASN A 286 -17.07 -13.73 -6.16
C ASN A 286 -16.55 -15.18 -6.11
N HIS A 287 -16.67 -15.93 -7.21
CA HIS A 287 -16.31 -17.33 -7.25
C HIS A 287 -14.80 -17.59 -7.25
N THR A 288 -14.00 -16.63 -7.67
CA THR A 288 -12.54 -16.74 -7.71
C THR A 288 -11.84 -15.96 -6.58
N SER A 289 -12.56 -15.12 -5.86
CA SER A 289 -12.00 -14.12 -4.92
C SER A 289 -11.03 -13.12 -5.58
N ARG A 290 -11.05 -12.99 -6.92
CA ARG A 290 -10.13 -12.16 -7.67
C ARG A 290 -10.72 -10.81 -8.05
N LEU A 291 -9.82 -9.83 -8.12
CA LEU A 291 -10.08 -8.53 -8.70
C LEU A 291 -9.52 -8.50 -10.13
N VAL A 292 -10.40 -8.33 -11.09
CA VAL A 292 -10.05 -8.26 -12.51
C VAL A 292 -10.26 -6.86 -13.05
N ALA A 293 -9.39 -6.44 -13.99
CA ALA A 293 -9.54 -5.15 -14.64
C ALA A 293 -10.85 -5.11 -15.44
N THR A 294 -11.57 -4.00 -15.34
CA THR A 294 -12.85 -3.82 -16.03
C THR A 294 -13.02 -2.38 -16.50
N GLN A 295 -14.08 -2.14 -17.27
CA GLN A 295 -14.49 -0.80 -17.64
C GLN A 295 -15.35 -0.15 -16.56
N ALA A 296 -15.47 1.18 -16.61
CA ALA A 296 -16.40 1.89 -15.74
C ALA A 296 -17.82 1.34 -15.91
N PRO A 297 -18.58 1.11 -14.83
CA PRO A 297 -19.98 0.76 -14.95
C PRO A 297 -20.74 1.91 -15.64
N GLU A 298 -21.71 1.55 -16.48
CA GLU A 298 -22.56 2.55 -17.13
C GLU A 298 -23.36 3.30 -16.03
N THR A 299 -23.12 4.59 -15.90
CA THR A 299 -23.98 5.44 -15.10
C THR A 299 -25.34 5.52 -15.80
N LYS A 300 -26.38 4.95 -15.20
CA LYS A 300 -27.76 5.32 -15.62
C LYS A 300 -27.85 6.83 -15.43
N ALA A 301 -27.86 7.56 -16.55
CA ALA A 301 -28.17 8.98 -16.54
C ALA A 301 -29.46 9.12 -15.73
N ALA A 302 -29.41 9.91 -14.65
CA ALA A 302 -30.64 10.32 -13.98
C ALA A 302 -31.52 10.93 -15.07
N ASN A 303 -32.59 10.23 -15.44
CA ASN A 303 -33.60 10.79 -16.28
C ASN A 303 -34.08 12.05 -15.56
N ALA A 304 -33.61 13.19 -16.02
CA ALA A 304 -34.23 14.44 -15.71
C ALA A 304 -35.69 14.29 -16.17
N HIS A 305 -36.58 14.03 -15.26
CA HIS A 305 -37.98 14.30 -15.47
C HIS A 305 -38.09 15.82 -15.65
N ASP A 306 -38.00 16.22 -16.91
CA ASP A 306 -38.74 17.36 -17.40
C ASP A 306 -40.23 16.98 -17.25
N ASP A 307 -40.80 17.38 -16.16
CA ASP A 307 -42.25 17.53 -16.04
C ASP A 307 -42.54 18.95 -15.56
N PHE A 308 -43.23 19.65 -16.42
CA PHE A 308 -43.82 20.96 -16.48
C PHE A 308 -44.28 21.58 -15.14
#